data_36cadf9417ff16cb68ef03eea38c742c
#
_entry.id   36cadf9417ff16cb68ef03eea38c742c
#
_cell.length_a   1.000
_cell.length_b   1.000
_cell.length_c   1.000
_cell.angle_alpha   90.00
_cell.angle_beta   90.00
_cell.angle_gamma   90.00
#
_symmetry.space_group_name_H-M   'P 1'
#
loop_
_entity.id
_entity.type
_entity.pdbx_description
1 polymer ?
#
loop_
_entity_poly.entity_id
_entity_poly.type
_entity_poly.pdbx_seq_one_letter_code
_entity_poly.pdbx_strand_id
1 'polypeptide(L)'
;MSAFKAYDIRGVWGKDFNEDTVYKIGYFLPELLNTDHVVVGRDVRASSPVIHDQLIKGITDRGADVWDLGLSTTPMVYWATTHLNADASVQITASHNPAEYNGLKISRTGALPVGGDSGLKDLEKMVNEKPVSPSERKGKVKDYSHVKDEYIEYFLPLSKGLEDLNLSVDCSNGMSNLVIKEILANNKNVHYIYDTFDGTFPNHEPNPLEEKNCRALEKEVVKNNSDVGVIYDGDADRVIFVDDRGEWVQPDYVTAVLGYYYGKKGRKGNALCDIRTSKSTTDYLEKNGWKCTLWKVGHAFAKIKIREIKGIFGGELAGHYYFQDFGNCDSGVLASLLVLHVVEDLKKEGRKL
;
A
#
# COMPACT_ATOMS: atom_id res chain seq x y z
N MET A 1 8.64 -24.24 -3.75
CA MET A 1 9.55 -23.05 -3.81
C MET A 1 9.48 -22.36 -2.46
N SER A 2 10.56 -21.73 -1.97
CA SER A 2 10.53 -20.97 -0.72
C SER A 2 9.52 -19.81 -0.79
N ALA A 3 8.82 -19.54 0.32
CA ALA A 3 7.95 -18.37 0.45
C ALA A 3 8.76 -17.05 0.56
N PHE A 4 10.04 -17.10 0.89
CA PHE A 4 10.92 -15.95 0.94
C PHE A 4 11.28 -15.50 -0.48
N LYS A 5 10.78 -14.31 -0.89
CA LYS A 5 10.98 -13.75 -2.23
C LYS A 5 12.02 -12.61 -2.21
N ALA A 6 12.17 -11.91 -3.32
CA ALA A 6 13.18 -10.84 -3.44
C ALA A 6 12.90 -9.65 -2.49
N TYR A 7 11.65 -9.37 -2.11
CA TYR A 7 11.28 -8.18 -1.33
C TYR A 7 10.18 -8.39 -0.29
N ASP A 8 9.64 -9.59 -0.17
CA ASP A 8 8.64 -9.95 0.85
C ASP A 8 8.61 -11.47 1.06
N ILE A 9 7.82 -11.93 2.02
CA ILE A 9 7.46 -13.32 2.17
C ILE A 9 6.08 -13.48 1.54
N ARG A 10 5.94 -14.42 0.59
CA ARG A 10 4.69 -14.63 -0.14
C ARG A 10 4.56 -16.02 -0.70
N GLY A 11 3.39 -16.63 -0.52
CA GLY A 11 3.10 -17.96 -1.03
C GLY A 11 1.67 -18.40 -0.76
N VAL A 12 1.33 -19.58 -1.22
CA VAL A 12 0.06 -20.23 -0.91
C VAL A 12 0.08 -20.72 0.53
N TRP A 13 -0.87 -20.24 1.34
CA TRP A 13 -0.98 -20.60 2.75
C TRP A 13 -1.20 -22.12 2.93
N GLY A 14 -0.48 -22.72 3.88
CA GLY A 14 -0.52 -24.14 4.16
C GLY A 14 0.29 -25.02 3.19
N LYS A 15 0.77 -24.45 2.07
CA LYS A 15 1.58 -25.16 1.08
C LYS A 15 3.03 -24.66 1.03
N ASP A 16 3.22 -23.36 0.84
CA ASP A 16 4.55 -22.75 0.71
C ASP A 16 5.11 -22.31 2.06
N PHE A 17 4.25 -21.97 3.01
CA PHE A 17 4.57 -21.69 4.41
C PHE A 17 3.34 -21.97 5.29
N ASN A 18 3.55 -22.12 6.59
CA ASN A 18 2.55 -22.55 7.56
C ASN A 18 2.73 -21.86 8.92
N GLU A 19 1.94 -22.26 9.91
CA GLU A 19 1.96 -21.71 11.27
C GLU A 19 3.33 -21.78 11.92
N ASP A 20 4.05 -22.91 11.83
CA ASP A 20 5.40 -23.07 12.40
C ASP A 20 6.40 -22.10 11.74
N THR A 21 6.31 -21.96 10.42
CA THR A 21 7.14 -21.00 9.68
C THR A 21 6.89 -19.57 10.16
N VAL A 22 5.61 -19.17 10.29
CA VAL A 22 5.24 -17.81 10.73
C VAL A 22 5.65 -17.57 12.18
N TYR A 23 5.45 -18.54 13.07
CA TYR A 23 5.92 -18.47 14.44
C TYR A 23 7.43 -18.22 14.51
N LYS A 24 8.23 -18.96 13.75
CA LYS A 24 9.69 -18.79 13.69
C LYS A 24 10.08 -17.43 13.10
N ILE A 25 9.38 -16.98 12.07
CA ILE A 25 9.59 -15.63 11.52
C ILE A 25 9.39 -14.60 12.64
N GLY A 26 8.27 -14.63 13.35
CA GLY A 26 7.99 -13.74 14.47
C GLY A 26 9.06 -13.84 15.55
N TYR A 27 9.51 -15.04 15.88
CA TYR A 27 10.51 -15.27 16.90
C TYR A 27 11.90 -14.68 16.55
N PHE A 28 12.33 -14.79 15.30
CA PHE A 28 13.65 -14.31 14.88
C PHE A 28 13.67 -12.86 14.41
N LEU A 29 12.51 -12.28 14.09
CA LEU A 29 12.40 -10.91 13.57
C LEU A 29 12.98 -9.84 14.52
N PRO A 30 12.68 -9.86 15.84
CA PRO A 30 13.28 -8.90 16.79
C PRO A 30 14.81 -9.01 16.87
N GLU A 31 15.37 -10.22 16.77
CA GLU A 31 16.83 -10.44 16.72
C GLU A 31 17.42 -9.86 15.43
N LEU A 32 16.81 -10.16 14.28
CA LEU A 32 17.27 -9.68 12.98
C LEU A 32 17.32 -8.16 12.90
N LEU A 33 16.30 -7.49 13.43
CA LEU A 33 16.14 -6.03 13.32
C LEU A 33 16.66 -5.29 14.55
N ASN A 34 17.16 -6.01 15.57
CA ASN A 34 17.65 -5.47 16.83
C ASN A 34 16.63 -4.52 17.48
N THR A 35 15.42 -4.99 17.68
CA THR A 35 14.29 -4.21 18.22
C THR A 35 13.65 -4.93 19.40
N ASP A 36 13.07 -4.17 20.31
CA ASP A 36 12.29 -4.66 21.45
C ASP A 36 10.78 -4.53 21.25
N HIS A 37 10.34 -4.00 20.10
CA HIS A 37 8.94 -3.90 19.73
C HIS A 37 8.72 -3.97 18.21
N VAL A 38 7.57 -4.49 17.79
CA VAL A 38 7.17 -4.63 16.38
C VAL A 38 5.74 -4.15 16.21
N VAL A 39 5.50 -3.24 15.26
CA VAL A 39 4.17 -2.87 14.80
C VAL A 39 3.63 -3.98 13.90
N VAL A 40 2.45 -4.49 14.17
CA VAL A 40 1.83 -5.58 13.39
C VAL A 40 0.45 -5.15 12.92
N GLY A 41 0.20 -5.32 11.62
CA GLY A 41 -1.10 -5.15 11.02
C GLY A 41 -1.45 -6.30 10.08
N ARG A 42 -2.72 -6.45 9.74
CA ARG A 42 -3.18 -7.50 8.84
C ARG A 42 -4.29 -7.05 7.90
N ASP A 43 -4.36 -7.71 6.76
CA ASP A 43 -5.47 -7.55 5.82
C ASP A 43 -6.67 -8.46 6.19
N VAL A 44 -7.69 -8.47 5.30
CA VAL A 44 -8.96 -9.17 5.48
C VAL A 44 -8.92 -10.64 5.03
N ARG A 45 -7.82 -11.15 4.48
CA ARG A 45 -7.74 -12.54 3.97
C ARG A 45 -8.09 -13.56 5.05
N ALA A 46 -8.74 -14.64 4.65
CA ALA A 46 -9.22 -15.67 5.58
C ALA A 46 -8.10 -16.28 6.45
N SER A 47 -6.87 -16.36 5.92
CA SER A 47 -5.70 -16.86 6.64
C SER A 47 -5.00 -15.81 7.51
N SER A 48 -5.29 -14.52 7.33
CA SER A 48 -4.58 -13.44 8.06
C SER A 48 -4.75 -13.51 9.58
N PRO A 49 -5.89 -13.88 10.17
CA PRO A 49 -6.00 -14.01 11.61
C PRO A 49 -5.06 -15.07 12.21
N VAL A 50 -4.98 -16.26 11.62
CA VAL A 50 -4.12 -17.34 12.14
C VAL A 50 -2.63 -16.99 11.96
N ILE A 51 -2.27 -16.33 10.85
CA ILE A 51 -0.92 -15.82 10.63
C ILE A 51 -0.56 -14.76 11.66
N HIS A 52 -1.48 -13.85 11.96
CA HIS A 52 -1.32 -12.81 12.96
C HIS A 52 -1.04 -13.39 14.34
N ASP A 53 -1.86 -14.36 14.78
CA ASP A 53 -1.70 -14.99 16.09
C ASP A 53 -0.34 -15.68 16.23
N GLN A 54 0.10 -16.41 15.20
CA GLN A 54 1.40 -17.10 15.21
C GLN A 54 2.58 -16.13 15.17
N LEU A 55 2.48 -15.06 14.37
CA LEU A 55 3.50 -14.01 14.30
C LEU A 55 3.69 -13.32 15.65
N ILE A 56 2.58 -12.87 16.26
CA ILE A 56 2.58 -12.22 17.57
C ILE A 56 3.14 -13.16 18.64
N LYS A 57 2.72 -14.43 18.62
CA LYS A 57 3.25 -15.42 19.55
C LYS A 57 4.76 -15.56 19.44
N GLY A 58 5.28 -15.63 18.21
CA GLY A 58 6.74 -15.70 17.98
C GLY A 58 7.47 -14.47 18.53
N ILE A 59 7.00 -13.25 18.21
CA ILE A 59 7.59 -11.99 18.65
C ILE A 59 7.60 -11.92 20.19
N THR A 60 6.47 -12.22 20.84
CA THR A 60 6.34 -12.14 22.30
C THR A 60 7.14 -13.25 22.99
N ASP A 61 7.24 -14.45 22.43
CA ASP A 61 8.08 -15.54 22.94
C ASP A 61 9.58 -15.19 22.87
N ARG A 62 10.00 -14.33 21.93
CA ARG A 62 11.36 -13.77 21.89
C ARG A 62 11.60 -12.73 22.98
N GLY A 63 10.55 -12.15 23.56
CA GLY A 63 10.61 -11.13 24.60
C GLY A 63 10.38 -9.70 24.11
N ALA A 64 10.08 -9.51 22.81
CA ALA A 64 9.73 -8.21 22.23
C ALA A 64 8.22 -7.92 22.34
N ASP A 65 7.88 -6.65 22.52
CA ASP A 65 6.49 -6.18 22.55
C ASP A 65 5.88 -6.13 21.14
N VAL A 66 4.58 -6.26 21.05
CA VAL A 66 3.81 -6.05 19.81
C VAL A 66 2.90 -4.84 19.98
N TRP A 67 2.95 -3.92 19.02
CA TRP A 67 2.00 -2.83 18.85
C TRP A 67 1.02 -3.23 17.76
N ASP A 68 -0.14 -3.74 18.18
CA ASP A 68 -1.11 -4.36 17.28
C ASP A 68 -2.09 -3.34 16.71
N LEU A 69 -2.03 -3.12 15.39
CA LEU A 69 -2.96 -2.25 14.66
C LEU A 69 -4.26 -2.98 14.29
N GLY A 70 -4.30 -4.30 14.42
CA GLY A 70 -5.42 -5.10 13.92
C GLY A 70 -5.56 -5.03 12.39
N LEU A 71 -6.80 -4.83 11.90
CA LEU A 71 -7.04 -4.61 10.47
C LEU A 71 -6.39 -3.29 10.01
N SER A 72 -5.60 -3.37 8.95
CA SER A 72 -4.84 -2.23 8.44
C SER A 72 -4.57 -2.33 6.94
N THR A 73 -4.48 -1.18 6.27
CA THR A 73 -3.89 -1.13 4.93
C THR A 73 -2.38 -1.21 5.02
N THR A 74 -1.71 -1.68 3.97
CA THR A 74 -0.25 -1.66 3.91
C THR A 74 0.32 -0.24 4.10
N PRO A 75 -0.19 0.82 3.42
CA PRO A 75 0.24 2.18 3.67
C PRO A 75 0.04 2.67 5.10
N MET A 76 -1.03 2.23 5.79
CA MET A 76 -1.26 2.58 7.20
C MET A 76 -0.15 2.02 8.10
N VAL A 77 0.31 0.78 7.85
CA VAL A 77 1.45 0.21 8.59
C VAL A 77 2.73 0.99 8.33
N TYR A 78 3.01 1.41 7.08
CA TYR A 78 4.16 2.27 6.78
C TYR A 78 4.09 3.61 7.49
N TRP A 79 2.92 4.25 7.46
CA TRP A 79 2.67 5.51 8.16
C TRP A 79 2.84 5.35 9.68
N ALA A 80 2.24 4.31 10.26
CA ALA A 80 2.37 4.00 11.68
C ALA A 80 3.83 3.75 12.09
N THR A 81 4.63 3.07 11.25
CA THR A 81 6.06 2.82 11.52
C THR A 81 6.82 4.13 11.70
N THR A 82 6.53 5.14 10.86
CA THR A 82 7.18 6.45 10.97
C THR A 82 6.56 7.33 12.04
N HIS A 83 5.24 7.34 12.17
CA HIS A 83 4.49 8.16 13.11
C HIS A 83 4.77 7.79 14.57
N LEU A 84 4.82 6.50 14.85
CA LEU A 84 5.14 5.97 16.19
C LEU A 84 6.65 5.85 16.47
N ASN A 85 7.50 6.23 15.50
CA ASN A 85 8.95 6.03 15.56
C ASN A 85 9.34 4.57 15.85
N ALA A 86 8.64 3.62 15.25
CA ALA A 86 8.87 2.20 15.45
C ALA A 86 10.10 1.72 14.65
N ASP A 87 10.86 0.79 15.24
CA ASP A 87 12.06 0.22 14.63
C ASP A 87 11.75 -0.92 13.66
N ALA A 88 10.57 -1.54 13.80
CA ALA A 88 10.14 -2.65 12.97
C ALA A 88 8.64 -2.67 12.78
N SER A 89 8.19 -3.12 11.61
CA SER A 89 6.77 -3.39 11.36
C SER A 89 6.57 -4.54 10.39
N VAL A 90 5.40 -5.16 10.50
CA VAL A 90 4.95 -6.24 9.60
C VAL A 90 3.52 -5.98 9.19
N GLN A 91 3.25 -5.97 7.87
CA GLN A 91 1.91 -6.10 7.34
C GLN A 91 1.69 -7.52 6.81
N ILE A 92 0.68 -8.18 7.33
CA ILE A 92 0.23 -9.51 6.89
C ILE A 92 -0.72 -9.31 5.71
N THR A 93 -0.25 -9.68 4.51
CA THR A 93 -1.00 -9.51 3.27
C THR A 93 -0.32 -10.24 2.10
N ALA A 94 -1.09 -10.56 1.08
CA ALA A 94 -0.55 -10.92 -0.23
C ALA A 94 -0.94 -9.90 -1.31
N SER A 95 -1.34 -8.67 -0.91
CA SER A 95 -1.70 -7.57 -1.82
C SER A 95 -2.73 -8.02 -2.87
N HIS A 96 -2.38 -7.99 -4.13
CA HIS A 96 -3.21 -8.29 -5.28
C HIS A 96 -3.30 -9.79 -5.66
N ASN A 97 -2.63 -10.69 -4.94
CA ASN A 97 -2.67 -12.12 -5.26
C ASN A 97 -4.06 -12.73 -4.95
N PRO A 98 -4.40 -13.86 -5.57
CA PRO A 98 -5.63 -14.61 -5.27
C PRO A 98 -5.81 -14.94 -3.78
N ALA A 99 -7.02 -15.33 -3.39
CA ALA A 99 -7.43 -15.47 -1.98
C ALA A 99 -6.62 -16.51 -1.18
N GLU A 100 -6.12 -17.57 -1.83
CA GLU A 100 -5.34 -18.63 -1.21
C GLU A 100 -3.89 -18.23 -0.86
N TYR A 101 -3.41 -17.09 -1.39
CA TYR A 101 -2.11 -16.53 -1.06
C TYR A 101 -2.17 -15.71 0.22
N ASN A 102 -1.05 -15.69 0.94
CA ASN A 102 -0.79 -14.71 1.98
C ASN A 102 0.72 -14.41 2.05
N GLY A 103 1.11 -13.51 2.95
CA GLY A 103 2.51 -13.13 3.07
C GLY A 103 2.76 -12.11 4.17
N LEU A 104 4.00 -11.64 4.23
CA LEU A 104 4.48 -10.68 5.22
C LEU A 104 5.33 -9.63 4.51
N LYS A 105 4.91 -8.37 4.56
CA LYS A 105 5.72 -7.21 4.18
C LYS A 105 6.39 -6.67 5.44
N ILE A 106 7.71 -6.81 5.53
CA ILE A 106 8.50 -6.42 6.69
C ILE A 106 9.21 -5.11 6.42
N SER A 107 9.18 -4.21 7.37
CA SER A 107 9.92 -2.94 7.31
C SER A 107 10.71 -2.72 8.60
N ARG A 108 11.79 -1.94 8.48
CA ARG A 108 12.58 -1.40 9.60
C ARG A 108 12.31 0.09 9.77
N THR A 109 13.01 0.73 10.69
CA THR A 109 12.93 2.17 10.97
C THR A 109 12.74 3.00 9.70
N GLY A 110 11.80 3.95 9.73
CA GLY A 110 11.45 4.80 8.58
C GLY A 110 10.70 4.06 7.47
N ALA A 111 10.05 2.94 7.78
CA ALA A 111 9.33 2.08 6.84
C ALA A 111 10.20 1.61 5.65
N LEU A 112 11.50 1.43 5.88
CA LEU A 112 12.42 0.86 4.89
C LEU A 112 12.16 -0.64 4.75
N PRO A 113 11.95 -1.15 3.54
CA PRO A 113 11.62 -2.55 3.33
C PRO A 113 12.79 -3.47 3.67
N VAL A 114 12.48 -4.62 4.27
CA VAL A 114 13.41 -5.74 4.44
C VAL A 114 13.24 -6.67 3.27
N GLY A 115 14.18 -6.61 2.33
CA GLY A 115 14.23 -7.48 1.13
C GLY A 115 15.32 -8.55 1.23
N GLY A 116 15.47 -9.31 0.15
CA GLY A 116 16.42 -10.43 0.08
C GLY A 116 17.83 -10.06 0.52
N ASP A 117 18.37 -8.96 -0.01
CA ASP A 117 19.74 -8.50 0.28
C ASP A 117 19.83 -7.57 1.49
N SER A 118 18.71 -7.31 2.17
CA SER A 118 18.63 -6.43 3.35
C SER A 118 18.05 -7.13 4.58
N GLY A 119 18.10 -8.48 4.63
CA GLY A 119 17.77 -9.25 5.82
C GLY A 119 16.84 -10.46 5.60
N LEU A 120 16.04 -10.53 4.52
CA LEU A 120 15.12 -11.68 4.32
C LEU A 120 15.87 -13.01 4.15
N LYS A 121 17.02 -13.02 3.47
CA LYS A 121 17.85 -14.24 3.34
C LYS A 121 18.40 -14.68 4.70
N ASP A 122 18.80 -13.72 5.54
CA ASP A 122 19.27 -14.03 6.89
C ASP A 122 18.14 -14.57 7.76
N LEU A 123 16.94 -13.97 7.65
CA LEU A 123 15.73 -14.45 8.32
C LEU A 123 15.38 -15.88 7.88
N GLU A 124 15.38 -16.15 6.58
CA GLU A 124 15.15 -17.50 6.03
C GLU A 124 16.12 -18.52 6.62
N LYS A 125 17.41 -18.19 6.69
CA LYS A 125 18.43 -19.02 7.30
C LYS A 125 18.16 -19.26 8.79
N MET A 126 17.83 -18.21 9.55
CA MET A 126 17.49 -18.33 10.97
C MET A 126 16.28 -19.24 11.17
N VAL A 127 15.21 -19.07 10.40
CA VAL A 127 13.98 -19.88 10.46
C VAL A 127 14.26 -21.37 10.19
N ASN A 128 15.15 -21.68 9.24
CA ASN A 128 15.44 -23.04 8.84
C ASN A 128 16.46 -23.75 9.73
N GLU A 129 17.44 -23.02 10.27
CA GLU A 129 18.62 -23.63 10.88
C GLU A 129 18.72 -23.44 12.41
N LYS A 130 18.13 -22.35 12.96
CA LYS A 130 18.28 -22.06 14.39
C LYS A 130 17.16 -22.72 15.23
N PRO A 131 17.52 -23.25 16.41
CA PRO A 131 16.49 -23.71 17.36
C PRO A 131 15.78 -22.50 17.99
N VAL A 132 14.51 -22.70 18.31
CA VAL A 132 13.72 -21.75 19.10
C VAL A 132 13.92 -22.07 20.58
N SER A 133 14.24 -21.03 21.37
CA SER A 133 14.34 -21.11 22.83
C SER A 133 13.61 -19.90 23.43
N PRO A 134 12.31 -20.03 23.73
CA PRO A 134 11.51 -18.91 24.22
C PRO A 134 12.11 -18.25 25.46
N SER A 135 12.06 -16.91 25.49
CA SER A 135 12.53 -16.14 26.64
C SER A 135 11.67 -16.39 27.88
N GLU A 136 12.28 -16.39 29.07
CA GLU A 136 11.55 -16.42 30.33
C GLU A 136 10.65 -15.17 30.47
N ARG A 137 11.18 -14.00 30.07
CA ARG A 137 10.40 -12.77 29.95
C ARG A 137 9.67 -12.74 28.61
N LYS A 138 8.36 -12.81 28.63
CA LYS A 138 7.52 -12.62 27.45
C LYS A 138 7.31 -11.14 27.16
N GLY A 139 7.27 -10.81 25.85
CA GLY A 139 6.77 -9.51 25.40
C GLY A 139 5.29 -9.34 25.66
N LYS A 140 4.79 -8.12 25.51
CA LYS A 140 3.39 -7.75 25.69
C LYS A 140 2.76 -7.35 24.35
N VAL A 141 1.50 -7.71 24.18
CA VAL A 141 0.67 -7.19 23.09
C VAL A 141 -0.04 -5.94 23.59
N LYS A 142 0.11 -4.84 22.90
CA LYS A 142 -0.54 -3.55 23.17
C LYS A 142 -1.45 -3.21 22.00
N ASP A 143 -2.70 -2.89 22.29
CA ASP A 143 -3.67 -2.44 21.31
C ASP A 143 -3.32 -1.02 20.84
N TYR A 144 -3.07 -0.91 19.53
CA TYR A 144 -2.81 0.34 18.81
C TYR A 144 -3.83 0.55 17.67
N SER A 145 -5.02 -0.07 17.76
CA SER A 145 -6.08 0.05 16.75
C SER A 145 -6.56 1.49 16.54
N HIS A 146 -6.42 2.37 17.54
CA HIS A 146 -6.72 3.81 17.46
C HIS A 146 -5.87 4.54 16.39
N VAL A 147 -4.74 4.01 15.99
CA VAL A 147 -3.89 4.55 14.93
C VAL A 147 -4.63 4.69 13.61
N LYS A 148 -5.69 3.87 13.38
CA LYS A 148 -6.58 4.03 12.23
C LYS A 148 -7.21 5.42 12.19
N ASP A 149 -7.69 5.91 13.31
CA ASP A 149 -8.37 7.21 13.38
C ASP A 149 -7.37 8.35 13.13
N GLU A 150 -6.18 8.29 13.72
CA GLU A 150 -5.09 9.24 13.46
C GLU A 150 -4.64 9.22 11.99
N TYR A 151 -4.61 8.04 11.38
CA TYR A 151 -4.30 7.89 9.96
C TYR A 151 -5.38 8.51 9.07
N ILE A 152 -6.66 8.36 9.40
CA ILE A 152 -7.76 9.04 8.71
C ILE A 152 -7.64 10.56 8.87
N GLU A 153 -7.40 11.05 10.09
CA GLU A 153 -7.21 12.47 10.38
C GLU A 153 -6.08 13.10 9.55
N TYR A 154 -5.00 12.34 9.30
CA TYR A 154 -3.93 12.77 8.42
C TYR A 154 -4.41 13.11 7.00
N PHE A 155 -5.44 12.40 6.48
CA PHE A 155 -5.98 12.62 5.15
C PHE A 155 -7.12 13.63 5.07
N LEU A 156 -7.82 13.94 6.17
CA LEU A 156 -8.98 14.85 6.14
C LEU A 156 -8.65 16.23 5.53
N PRO A 157 -7.47 16.84 5.73
CA PRO A 157 -7.14 18.09 5.03
C PRO A 157 -7.08 17.95 3.50
N LEU A 158 -6.72 16.76 3.00
CA LEU A 158 -6.64 16.48 1.57
C LEU A 158 -8.00 16.09 0.96
N SER A 159 -9.01 15.78 1.74
CA SER A 159 -10.36 15.53 1.24
C SER A 159 -11.17 16.82 1.01
N LYS A 160 -10.70 17.96 1.56
CA LYS A 160 -11.37 19.27 1.39
C LYS A 160 -11.27 19.76 -0.05
N GLY A 161 -12.40 20.22 -0.59
CA GLY A 161 -12.52 20.69 -1.97
C GLY A 161 -12.83 19.57 -2.97
N LEU A 162 -13.12 18.35 -2.50
CA LEU A 162 -13.53 17.22 -3.32
C LEU A 162 -15.03 16.93 -3.21
N GLU A 163 -15.80 17.74 -2.48
CA GLU A 163 -17.20 17.49 -2.12
C GLU A 163 -18.15 17.46 -3.33
N ASP A 164 -17.80 18.20 -4.39
CA ASP A 164 -18.62 18.34 -5.59
C ASP A 164 -18.27 17.36 -6.71
N LEU A 165 -17.28 16.50 -6.51
CA LEU A 165 -16.95 15.45 -7.48
C LEU A 165 -17.98 14.33 -7.42
N ASN A 166 -18.38 13.85 -8.59
CA ASN A 166 -19.16 12.63 -8.73
C ASN A 166 -18.21 11.46 -8.97
N LEU A 167 -18.12 10.54 -8.01
CA LEU A 167 -17.10 9.51 -7.97
C LEU A 167 -17.73 8.11 -8.01
N SER A 168 -17.11 7.18 -8.74
CA SER A 168 -17.32 5.75 -8.56
C SER A 168 -16.07 5.13 -7.93
N VAL A 169 -16.22 4.39 -6.84
CA VAL A 169 -15.10 3.83 -6.08
C VAL A 169 -15.29 2.32 -5.89
N ASP A 170 -14.35 1.56 -6.42
CA ASP A 170 -14.26 0.12 -6.23
C ASP A 170 -13.26 -0.19 -5.11
N CYS A 171 -13.76 -0.78 -4.03
CA CYS A 171 -12.94 -1.13 -2.88
C CYS A 171 -12.39 -2.57 -2.97
N SER A 172 -12.64 -3.30 -4.05
CA SER A 172 -12.17 -4.68 -4.30
C SER A 172 -12.42 -5.66 -3.15
N ASN A 173 -13.48 -5.47 -2.35
CA ASN A 173 -13.69 -6.17 -1.07
C ASN A 173 -12.48 -6.13 -0.10
N GLY A 174 -11.52 -5.25 -0.35
CA GLY A 174 -10.22 -5.17 0.29
C GLY A 174 -10.12 -4.09 1.37
N MET A 175 -8.88 -3.73 1.67
CA MET A 175 -8.55 -2.91 2.82
C MET A 175 -8.81 -1.41 2.65
N SER A 176 -9.02 -0.90 1.43
CA SER A 176 -9.44 0.50 1.23
C SER A 176 -10.76 0.83 1.95
N ASN A 177 -11.62 -0.18 2.13
CA ASN A 177 -12.87 -0.08 2.93
C ASN A 177 -12.66 0.45 4.35
N LEU A 178 -11.48 0.22 4.91
CA LEU A 178 -11.16 0.61 6.28
C LEU A 178 -11.15 2.13 6.47
N VAL A 179 -10.82 2.88 5.41
CA VAL A 179 -10.50 4.31 5.56
C VAL A 179 -11.19 5.21 4.53
N ILE A 180 -11.41 4.75 3.29
CA ILE A 180 -11.80 5.67 2.19
C ILE A 180 -13.16 6.31 2.40
N LYS A 181 -14.12 5.58 2.99
CA LYS A 181 -15.47 6.12 3.25
C LYS A 181 -15.45 7.23 4.29
N GLU A 182 -14.62 7.11 5.31
CA GLU A 182 -14.48 8.12 6.34
C GLU A 182 -13.70 9.35 5.79
N ILE A 183 -12.66 9.13 5.00
CA ILE A 183 -11.90 10.22 4.35
C ILE A 183 -12.79 11.04 3.40
N LEU A 184 -13.66 10.39 2.62
CA LEU A 184 -14.56 11.05 1.67
C LEU A 184 -15.96 11.32 2.25
N ALA A 185 -16.17 11.27 3.57
CA ALA A 185 -17.50 11.36 4.20
C ALA A 185 -18.25 12.67 3.89
N ASN A 186 -17.54 13.74 3.56
CA ASN A 186 -18.15 15.04 3.19
C ASN A 186 -18.63 15.09 1.74
N ASN A 187 -18.15 14.19 0.88
CA ASN A 187 -18.66 14.04 -0.48
C ASN A 187 -19.88 13.11 -0.48
N LYS A 188 -21.04 13.61 -0.92
CA LYS A 188 -22.30 12.83 -0.97
C LYS A 188 -22.55 12.18 -2.33
N ASN A 189 -21.68 12.41 -3.30
CA ASN A 189 -21.80 11.91 -4.68
C ASN A 189 -20.76 10.79 -4.95
N VAL A 190 -20.55 9.89 -3.98
CA VAL A 190 -19.65 8.74 -4.11
C VAL A 190 -20.45 7.45 -4.22
N HIS A 191 -20.28 6.75 -5.33
CA HIS A 191 -20.90 5.47 -5.63
C HIS A 191 -19.90 4.35 -5.35
N TYR A 192 -20.05 3.70 -4.20
CA TYR A 192 -19.17 2.61 -3.80
C TYR A 192 -19.66 1.27 -4.34
N ILE A 193 -18.71 0.45 -4.85
CA ILE A 193 -18.94 -0.96 -5.17
C ILE A 193 -17.91 -1.84 -4.44
N TYR A 194 -18.30 -3.08 -4.17
CA TYR A 194 -17.49 -4.09 -3.47
C TYR A 194 -16.87 -3.53 -2.17
N ASP A 195 -17.68 -2.76 -1.46
CA ASP A 195 -17.35 -1.93 -0.32
C ASP A 195 -17.58 -2.62 1.04
N THR A 196 -17.46 -3.93 1.04
CA THR A 196 -17.50 -4.81 2.23
C THR A 196 -16.22 -5.64 2.31
N PHE A 197 -15.77 -5.94 3.52
CA PHE A 197 -14.62 -6.80 3.73
C PHE A 197 -14.94 -8.25 3.38
N ASP A 198 -14.24 -8.80 2.38
CA ASP A 198 -14.33 -10.21 2.05
C ASP A 198 -13.01 -10.72 1.45
N GLY A 199 -12.22 -11.41 2.27
CA GLY A 199 -10.91 -11.94 1.88
C GLY A 199 -10.96 -13.09 0.87
N THR A 200 -12.15 -13.50 0.42
CA THR A 200 -12.32 -14.43 -0.69
C THR A 200 -12.35 -13.73 -2.05
N PHE A 201 -12.50 -12.39 -2.06
CA PHE A 201 -12.58 -11.54 -3.26
C PHE A 201 -13.60 -12.06 -4.29
N PRO A 202 -14.89 -12.19 -3.92
CA PRO A 202 -15.88 -12.92 -4.71
C PRO A 202 -16.29 -12.24 -6.02
N ASN A 203 -16.00 -10.96 -6.18
CA ASN A 203 -16.47 -10.16 -7.33
C ASN A 203 -15.44 -10.10 -8.46
N HIS A 204 -14.17 -9.90 -8.12
CA HIS A 204 -13.02 -9.98 -9.02
C HIS A 204 -11.72 -10.15 -8.20
N GLU A 205 -10.66 -10.59 -8.84
CA GLU A 205 -9.34 -10.60 -8.20
C GLU A 205 -8.94 -9.18 -7.79
N PRO A 206 -8.32 -8.98 -6.61
CA PRO A 206 -7.97 -7.64 -6.12
C PRO A 206 -6.73 -7.07 -6.83
N ASN A 207 -6.66 -7.21 -8.16
CA ASN A 207 -5.56 -6.80 -9.01
C ASN A 207 -6.04 -5.82 -10.10
N PRO A 208 -6.07 -4.50 -9.82
CA PRO A 208 -6.61 -3.52 -10.77
C PRO A 208 -5.69 -3.27 -11.98
N LEU A 209 -4.47 -3.81 -12.00
CA LEU A 209 -3.60 -3.75 -13.17
C LEU A 209 -4.14 -4.60 -14.33
N GLU A 210 -4.93 -5.62 -14.04
CA GLU A 210 -5.64 -6.39 -15.04
C GLU A 210 -6.98 -5.71 -15.36
N GLU A 211 -7.09 -5.08 -16.52
CA GLU A 211 -8.26 -4.32 -16.96
C GLU A 211 -9.59 -5.09 -16.80
N LYS A 212 -9.56 -6.44 -16.96
CA LYS A 212 -10.73 -7.28 -16.73
C LYS A 212 -11.35 -7.08 -15.34
N ASN A 213 -10.55 -6.77 -14.32
CA ASN A 213 -10.98 -6.55 -12.94
C ASN A 213 -11.59 -5.15 -12.73
N CYS A 214 -11.41 -4.23 -13.69
CA CYS A 214 -11.98 -2.88 -13.66
C CYS A 214 -13.36 -2.78 -14.36
N ARG A 215 -13.82 -3.84 -15.03
CA ARG A 215 -15.05 -3.85 -15.85
C ARG A 215 -16.32 -3.43 -15.12
N ALA A 216 -16.42 -3.73 -13.82
CA ALA A 216 -17.55 -3.29 -13.02
C ALA A 216 -17.49 -1.78 -12.77
N LEU A 217 -16.31 -1.27 -12.41
CA LEU A 217 -16.08 0.16 -12.20
C LEU A 217 -16.30 0.97 -13.48
N GLU A 218 -15.84 0.50 -14.65
CA GLU A 218 -16.05 1.14 -15.95
C GLU A 218 -17.55 1.36 -16.20
N LYS A 219 -18.37 0.35 -15.95
CA LYS A 219 -19.83 0.43 -16.07
C LYS A 219 -20.47 1.40 -15.06
N GLU A 220 -20.00 1.38 -13.80
CA GLU A 220 -20.51 2.29 -12.77
C GLU A 220 -20.16 3.75 -13.08
N VAL A 221 -18.96 4.03 -13.60
CA VAL A 221 -18.59 5.38 -14.06
C VAL A 221 -19.55 5.91 -15.10
N VAL A 222 -19.80 5.13 -16.15
CA VAL A 222 -20.73 5.53 -17.23
C VAL A 222 -22.16 5.65 -16.73
N LYS A 223 -22.65 4.69 -15.94
CA LYS A 223 -24.01 4.64 -15.39
C LYS A 223 -24.30 5.86 -14.50
N ASN A 224 -23.35 6.25 -13.68
CA ASN A 224 -23.52 7.35 -12.73
C ASN A 224 -23.06 8.71 -13.29
N ASN A 225 -22.54 8.76 -14.52
CA ASN A 225 -21.87 9.93 -15.10
C ASN A 225 -20.78 10.47 -14.17
N SER A 226 -19.98 9.59 -13.62
CA SER A 226 -18.91 9.96 -12.67
C SER A 226 -17.82 10.77 -13.35
N ASP A 227 -17.23 11.72 -12.64
CA ASP A 227 -16.10 12.50 -13.12
C ASP A 227 -14.84 11.62 -13.27
N VAL A 228 -14.75 10.59 -12.42
CA VAL A 228 -13.67 9.60 -12.44
C VAL A 228 -14.06 8.37 -11.62
N GLY A 229 -13.53 7.21 -12.02
CA GLY A 229 -13.55 5.95 -11.28
C GLY A 229 -12.21 5.72 -10.57
N VAL A 230 -12.26 5.15 -9.37
CA VAL A 230 -11.08 4.81 -8.54
C VAL A 230 -11.20 3.35 -8.10
N ILE A 231 -10.17 2.55 -8.32
CA ILE A 231 -10.11 1.15 -7.84
C ILE A 231 -8.80 0.90 -7.11
N TYR A 232 -8.90 0.26 -5.95
CA TYR A 232 -7.75 -0.13 -5.12
C TYR A 232 -7.46 -1.62 -5.23
N ASP A 233 -6.22 -2.02 -4.97
CA ASP A 233 -5.88 -3.42 -4.76
C ASP A 233 -6.23 -3.91 -3.35
N GLY A 234 -5.96 -5.18 -3.06
CA GLY A 234 -6.41 -5.83 -1.83
C GLY A 234 -5.93 -5.19 -0.53
N ASP A 235 -4.73 -4.60 -0.49
CA ASP A 235 -4.14 -3.95 0.69
C ASP A 235 -3.98 -2.43 0.55
N ALA A 236 -4.54 -1.85 -0.53
CA ALA A 236 -4.64 -0.42 -0.82
C ALA A 236 -3.30 0.32 -0.97
N ASP A 237 -2.22 -0.38 -1.33
CA ASP A 237 -0.96 0.26 -1.68
C ASP A 237 -0.90 0.67 -3.16
N ARG A 238 -1.85 0.16 -3.99
CA ARG A 238 -2.05 0.52 -5.39
C ARG A 238 -3.40 1.15 -5.63
N VAL A 239 -3.44 2.00 -6.66
CA VAL A 239 -4.68 2.57 -7.18
C VAL A 239 -4.59 2.71 -8.70
N ILE A 240 -5.71 2.43 -9.37
CA ILE A 240 -5.92 2.64 -10.79
C ILE A 240 -7.15 3.51 -10.98
N PHE A 241 -7.23 4.20 -12.11
CA PHE A 241 -8.31 5.12 -12.43
C PHE A 241 -9.04 4.70 -13.71
N VAL A 242 -10.29 5.11 -13.78
CA VAL A 242 -11.13 5.02 -14.98
C VAL A 242 -11.62 6.43 -15.29
N ASP A 243 -11.46 6.88 -16.52
CA ASP A 243 -11.89 8.22 -16.94
C ASP A 243 -13.41 8.36 -17.01
N ASP A 244 -13.91 9.55 -17.23
CA ASP A 244 -15.34 9.87 -17.31
C ASP A 244 -16.09 9.17 -18.46
N ARG A 245 -15.38 8.54 -19.41
CA ARG A 245 -15.95 7.74 -20.50
C ARG A 245 -16.01 6.25 -20.17
N GLY A 246 -15.52 5.86 -18.98
CA GLY A 246 -15.39 4.46 -18.58
C GLY A 246 -14.17 3.77 -19.20
N GLU A 247 -13.15 4.53 -19.60
CA GLU A 247 -11.92 3.97 -20.15
C GLU A 247 -10.84 3.85 -19.04
N TRP A 248 -10.19 2.70 -19.00
CA TRP A 248 -9.10 2.42 -18.08
C TRP A 248 -7.90 3.34 -18.33
N VAL A 249 -7.44 4.08 -17.31
CA VAL A 249 -6.33 5.01 -17.41
C VAL A 249 -5.02 4.27 -17.16
N GLN A 250 -4.10 4.35 -18.12
CA GLN A 250 -2.79 3.72 -17.99
C GLN A 250 -2.01 4.30 -16.80
N PRO A 251 -1.51 3.45 -15.88
CA PRO A 251 -0.94 3.94 -14.60
C PRO A 251 0.26 4.86 -14.73
N ASP A 252 1.05 4.75 -15.79
CA ASP A 252 2.18 5.67 -15.96
C ASP A 252 1.73 7.10 -16.30
N TYR A 253 0.55 7.31 -16.92
CA TYR A 253 0.00 8.63 -17.13
C TYR A 253 -0.36 9.31 -15.80
N VAL A 254 -0.78 8.53 -14.80
CA VAL A 254 -1.04 9.05 -13.46
C VAL A 254 0.23 9.64 -12.83
N THR A 255 1.41 9.12 -13.17
CA THR A 255 2.69 9.73 -12.75
C THR A 255 2.85 11.14 -13.34
N ALA A 256 2.42 11.38 -14.58
CA ALA A 256 2.39 12.72 -15.16
C ALA A 256 1.35 13.63 -14.48
N VAL A 257 0.17 13.10 -14.12
CA VAL A 257 -0.88 13.82 -13.37
C VAL A 257 -0.36 14.26 -12.00
N LEU A 258 0.37 13.40 -11.29
CA LEU A 258 1.03 13.77 -10.03
C LEU A 258 2.07 14.86 -10.22
N GLY A 259 2.84 14.80 -11.32
CA GLY A 259 3.77 15.87 -11.71
C GLY A 259 3.05 17.22 -11.95
N TYR A 260 1.89 17.18 -12.59
CA TYR A 260 1.03 18.37 -12.75
C TYR A 260 0.56 18.91 -11.40
N TYR A 261 0.03 18.04 -10.52
CA TYR A 261 -0.42 18.44 -9.17
C TYR A 261 0.68 19.16 -8.39
N TYR A 262 1.85 18.54 -8.25
CA TYR A 262 2.96 19.14 -7.51
C TYR A 262 3.51 20.40 -8.17
N GLY A 263 3.56 20.42 -9.51
CA GLY A 263 3.96 21.63 -10.28
C GLY A 263 3.03 22.80 -10.04
N LYS A 264 1.71 22.58 -9.99
CA LYS A 264 0.70 23.60 -9.67
C LYS A 264 0.84 24.15 -8.24
N LYS A 265 1.36 23.32 -7.30
CA LYS A 265 1.73 23.73 -5.93
C LYS A 265 3.11 24.40 -5.83
N GLY A 266 3.74 24.71 -6.97
CA GLY A 266 5.08 25.33 -7.03
C GLY A 266 6.24 24.43 -6.66
N ARG A 267 6.02 23.11 -6.50
CA ARG A 267 7.09 22.13 -6.22
C ARG A 267 7.69 21.63 -7.52
N LYS A 268 9.02 21.52 -7.57
CA LYS A 268 9.78 20.93 -8.66
C LYS A 268 11.00 20.22 -8.09
N GLY A 269 11.49 19.21 -8.80
CA GLY A 269 12.64 18.44 -8.34
C GLY A 269 12.73 17.08 -9.04
N ASN A 270 13.11 16.06 -8.30
CA ASN A 270 13.27 14.72 -8.85
C ASN A 270 11.96 13.94 -8.78
N ALA A 271 11.66 13.20 -9.83
CA ALA A 271 10.59 12.21 -9.90
C ALA A 271 11.20 10.83 -10.20
N LEU A 272 10.66 9.78 -9.58
CA LEU A 272 11.05 8.41 -9.85
C LEU A 272 10.03 7.76 -10.80
N CYS A 273 10.50 7.10 -11.85
CA CYS A 273 9.67 6.32 -12.77
C CYS A 273 10.24 4.91 -12.90
N ASP A 274 9.40 3.90 -13.09
CA ASP A 274 9.92 2.59 -13.44
C ASP A 274 10.36 2.52 -14.91
N ILE A 275 11.20 1.55 -15.26
CA ILE A 275 11.77 1.44 -16.62
C ILE A 275 10.72 1.14 -17.71
N ARG A 276 9.49 0.81 -17.34
CA ARG A 276 8.36 0.55 -18.26
C ARG A 276 7.54 1.81 -18.53
N THR A 277 7.82 2.91 -17.82
CA THR A 277 7.15 4.20 -18.02
C THR A 277 7.34 4.67 -19.46
N SER A 278 6.23 5.07 -20.09
CA SER A 278 6.24 5.55 -21.48
C SER A 278 7.10 6.81 -21.65
N LYS A 279 7.65 6.95 -22.85
CA LYS A 279 8.41 8.16 -23.21
C LYS A 279 7.55 9.42 -23.12
N SER A 280 6.26 9.33 -23.44
CA SER A 280 5.32 10.47 -23.35
C SER A 280 5.22 11.01 -21.92
N THR A 281 5.16 10.15 -20.91
CA THR A 281 5.13 10.53 -19.51
C THR A 281 6.43 11.20 -19.08
N THR A 282 7.58 10.62 -19.41
CA THR A 282 8.88 11.23 -19.03
C THR A 282 9.12 12.55 -19.76
N ASP A 283 8.81 12.66 -21.07
CA ASP A 283 8.94 13.89 -21.84
C ASP A 283 8.02 15.00 -21.28
N TYR A 284 6.78 14.64 -20.88
CA TYR A 284 5.87 15.59 -20.24
C TYR A 284 6.43 16.12 -18.92
N LEU A 285 6.92 15.23 -18.07
CA LEU A 285 7.50 15.60 -16.77
C LEU A 285 8.74 16.50 -16.96
N GLU A 286 9.66 16.14 -17.83
CA GLU A 286 10.88 16.91 -18.11
C GLU A 286 10.57 18.29 -18.70
N LYS A 287 9.62 18.36 -19.63
CA LYS A 287 9.15 19.64 -20.21
C LYS A 287 8.55 20.55 -19.13
N ASN A 288 7.96 19.99 -18.08
CA ASN A 288 7.38 20.74 -16.95
C ASN A 288 8.38 20.95 -15.80
N GLY A 289 9.68 20.67 -16.03
CA GLY A 289 10.76 21.00 -15.10
C GLY A 289 11.02 19.95 -14.02
N TRP A 290 10.56 18.72 -14.21
CA TRP A 290 10.90 17.58 -13.38
C TRP A 290 12.17 16.91 -13.89
N LYS A 291 12.99 16.37 -12.98
CA LYS A 291 14.12 15.51 -13.32
C LYS A 291 13.70 14.06 -13.13
N CYS A 292 13.44 13.35 -14.22
CA CYS A 292 13.02 11.96 -14.18
C CYS A 292 14.22 11.02 -13.96
N THR A 293 14.05 10.06 -13.05
CA THR A 293 15.00 8.96 -12.85
C THR A 293 14.27 7.65 -13.14
N LEU A 294 14.71 6.96 -14.18
CA LEU A 294 14.21 5.61 -14.50
C LEU A 294 14.90 4.57 -13.58
N TRP A 295 14.12 3.67 -13.00
CA TRP A 295 14.64 2.66 -12.10
C TRP A 295 13.98 1.29 -12.31
N LYS A 296 14.61 0.26 -11.78
CA LYS A 296 14.08 -1.11 -11.86
C LYS A 296 12.76 -1.24 -11.10
N VAL A 297 11.89 -2.14 -11.61
CA VAL A 297 10.57 -2.43 -11.05
C VAL A 297 10.67 -3.05 -9.66
N GLY A 298 9.75 -2.67 -8.77
CA GLY A 298 9.52 -3.28 -7.47
C GLY A 298 9.55 -2.27 -6.33
N HIS A 299 8.47 -2.26 -5.55
CA HIS A 299 8.22 -1.29 -4.49
C HIS A 299 9.36 -1.15 -3.46
N ALA A 300 10.03 -2.25 -3.13
CA ALA A 300 11.17 -2.21 -2.21
C ALA A 300 12.35 -1.44 -2.79
N PHE A 301 12.62 -1.59 -4.10
CA PHE A 301 13.69 -0.86 -4.77
C PHE A 301 13.33 0.60 -4.99
N ALA A 302 12.07 0.88 -5.32
CA ALA A 302 11.58 2.24 -5.51
C ALA A 302 11.67 3.06 -4.22
N LYS A 303 11.28 2.50 -3.08
CA LYS A 303 11.37 3.16 -1.76
C LYS A 303 12.80 3.55 -1.36
N ILE A 304 13.78 2.73 -1.71
CA ILE A 304 15.20 3.04 -1.47
C ILE A 304 15.65 4.14 -2.44
N LYS A 305 15.33 3.98 -3.73
CA LYS A 305 15.81 4.90 -4.77
C LYS A 305 15.22 6.30 -4.65
N ILE A 306 13.93 6.42 -4.33
CA ILE A 306 13.28 7.73 -4.17
C ILE A 306 13.92 8.55 -3.04
N ARG A 307 14.35 7.88 -1.94
CA ARG A 307 15.09 8.54 -0.85
C ARG A 307 16.47 9.00 -1.31
N GLU A 308 17.21 8.13 -2.03
CA GLU A 308 18.54 8.42 -2.56
C GLU A 308 18.53 9.66 -3.46
N ILE A 309 17.59 9.74 -4.38
CA ILE A 309 17.48 10.88 -5.31
C ILE A 309 16.75 12.08 -4.70
N LYS A 310 16.28 12.01 -3.46
CA LYS A 310 15.40 13.01 -2.83
C LYS A 310 14.20 13.33 -3.70
N GLY A 311 13.57 12.28 -4.23
CA GLY A 311 12.41 12.38 -5.12
C GLY A 311 11.18 12.90 -4.36
N ILE A 312 10.45 13.82 -4.97
CA ILE A 312 9.22 14.39 -4.41
C ILE A 312 8.08 13.38 -4.53
N PHE A 313 8.00 12.71 -5.66
CA PHE A 313 7.06 11.63 -5.93
C PHE A 313 7.67 10.62 -6.89
N GLY A 314 7.02 9.49 -7.05
CA GLY A 314 7.36 8.50 -8.05
C GLY A 314 6.14 7.66 -8.43
N GLY A 315 6.23 6.94 -9.55
CA GLY A 315 5.18 6.03 -10.00
C GLY A 315 5.74 4.80 -10.71
N GLU A 316 5.01 3.71 -10.58
CA GLU A 316 5.25 2.48 -11.31
C GLU A 316 4.05 2.11 -12.19
N LEU A 317 4.30 1.47 -13.31
CA LEU A 317 3.25 0.94 -14.20
C LEU A 317 2.31 -0.05 -13.47
N ALA A 318 2.75 -0.59 -12.34
CA ALA A 318 1.96 -1.46 -11.48
C ALA A 318 0.92 -0.74 -10.61
N GLY A 319 0.83 0.60 -10.67
CA GLY A 319 -0.12 1.40 -9.88
C GLY A 319 0.37 1.75 -8.47
N HIS A 320 1.65 1.56 -8.17
CA HIS A 320 2.28 2.09 -6.97
C HIS A 320 2.71 3.55 -7.20
N TYR A 321 2.36 4.43 -6.26
CA TYR A 321 2.79 5.84 -6.28
C TYR A 321 3.41 6.19 -4.94
N TYR A 322 4.63 6.74 -4.98
CA TYR A 322 5.50 7.03 -3.83
C TYR A 322 5.54 8.52 -3.56
N PHE A 323 5.60 8.91 -2.28
CA PHE A 323 5.54 10.31 -1.90
C PHE A 323 6.55 10.65 -0.81
N GLN A 324 7.33 11.70 -1.02
CA GLN A 324 8.24 12.24 -0.01
C GLN A 324 7.49 12.60 1.28
N ASP A 325 6.32 13.24 1.12
CA ASP A 325 5.48 13.69 2.23
C ASP A 325 4.81 12.53 2.99
N PHE A 326 4.90 11.31 2.45
CA PHE A 326 4.41 10.08 3.06
C PHE A 326 5.58 9.13 3.44
N GLY A 327 6.68 9.67 3.94
CA GLY A 327 7.85 8.90 4.32
C GLY A 327 8.52 8.16 3.16
N ASN A 328 8.38 8.65 1.91
CA ASN A 328 8.84 8.00 0.68
C ASN A 328 8.25 6.60 0.45
N CYS A 329 7.08 6.33 1.01
CA CYS A 329 6.33 5.10 0.82
C CYS A 329 5.24 5.28 -0.22
N ASP A 330 4.74 4.16 -0.73
CA ASP A 330 3.58 4.11 -1.60
C ASP A 330 2.28 4.19 -0.81
N SER A 331 1.26 4.80 -1.43
CA SER A 331 -0.09 4.87 -0.90
C SER A 331 -1.10 5.08 -2.03
N GLY A 332 -1.97 4.09 -2.23
CA GLY A 332 -3.09 4.21 -3.16
C GLY A 332 -4.07 5.31 -2.72
N VAL A 333 -4.32 5.43 -1.42
CA VAL A 333 -5.21 6.46 -0.85
C VAL A 333 -4.65 7.86 -1.09
N LEU A 334 -3.37 8.10 -0.81
CA LEU A 334 -2.77 9.42 -1.08
C LEU A 334 -2.80 9.75 -2.57
N ALA A 335 -2.40 8.80 -3.40
CA ALA A 335 -2.42 8.98 -4.85
C ALA A 335 -3.82 9.34 -5.36
N SER A 336 -4.86 8.63 -4.89
CA SER A 336 -6.23 8.92 -5.31
C SER A 336 -6.65 10.35 -4.94
N LEU A 337 -6.42 10.80 -3.72
CA LEU A 337 -6.78 12.15 -3.30
C LEU A 337 -6.07 13.23 -4.13
N LEU A 338 -4.77 13.04 -4.43
CA LEU A 338 -4.02 14.00 -5.25
C LEU A 338 -4.54 14.04 -6.70
N VAL A 339 -4.88 12.90 -7.29
CA VAL A 339 -5.50 12.83 -8.62
C VAL A 339 -6.88 13.45 -8.60
N LEU A 340 -7.71 13.20 -7.57
CA LEU A 340 -9.03 13.82 -7.42
C LEU A 340 -8.95 15.35 -7.39
N HIS A 341 -7.93 15.94 -6.77
CA HIS A 341 -7.71 17.39 -6.86
C HIS A 341 -7.43 17.87 -8.28
N VAL A 342 -6.70 17.08 -9.07
CA VAL A 342 -6.49 17.43 -10.49
C VAL A 342 -7.79 17.31 -11.26
N VAL A 343 -8.60 16.29 -11.02
CA VAL A 343 -9.93 16.13 -11.65
C VAL A 343 -10.83 17.31 -11.30
N GLU A 344 -10.85 17.74 -10.03
CA GLU A 344 -11.61 18.89 -9.57
C GLU A 344 -11.16 20.20 -10.24
N ASP A 345 -9.86 20.41 -10.36
CA ASP A 345 -9.30 21.55 -11.08
C ASP A 345 -9.71 21.55 -12.57
N LEU A 346 -9.60 20.38 -13.25
CA LEU A 346 -10.02 20.24 -14.64
C LEU A 346 -11.52 20.48 -14.81
N LYS A 347 -12.34 19.96 -13.89
CA LYS A 347 -13.81 20.16 -13.90
C LYS A 347 -14.16 21.64 -13.82
N LYS A 348 -13.50 22.42 -12.95
CA LYS A 348 -13.69 23.87 -12.87
C LYS A 348 -13.29 24.63 -14.15
N GLU A 349 -12.37 24.08 -14.91
CA GLU A 349 -11.93 24.59 -16.21
C GLU A 349 -12.82 24.08 -17.38
N GLY A 350 -13.86 23.30 -17.11
CA GLY A 350 -14.70 22.65 -18.13
C GLY A 350 -13.98 21.54 -18.90
N ARG A 351 -12.93 20.98 -18.32
CA ARG A 351 -12.11 19.89 -18.86
C ARG A 351 -12.33 18.60 -18.08
N LYS A 352 -11.83 17.49 -18.60
CA LYS A 352 -11.93 16.16 -18.01
C LYS A 352 -10.56 15.49 -17.97
N LEU A 353 -10.48 14.39 -17.22
CA LEU A 353 -9.25 13.60 -17.07
C LEU A 353 -8.84 12.96 -18.39
#